data_090a00f89b4fdeff85745d0413f4bba5
#
_entry.id   090a00f89b4fdeff85745d0413f4bba5
#
_cell.length_a   1.000
_cell.length_b   1.000
_cell.length_c   1.000
_cell.angle_alpha   90.00
_cell.angle_beta   90.00
_cell.angle_gamma   90.00
#
_symmetry.space_group_name_H-M   'P 1'
#
loop_
_entity.id
_entity.type
_entity.pdbx_description
1 polymer ?
#
loop_
_entity_poly.entity_id
_entity_poly.type
_entity_poly.pdbx_seq_one_letter_code
_entity_poly.pdbx_strand_id
1 'polypeptide(L)'
;ANLVILQKSWADEFLRFCALNPRACPLLDVSEPGSPHFARLGADIDVRSDLPRYRVHRRGQEPVEVNDIGAFWEADFVAFAIGCSFSFEQALLDAGIGLRHLELGRNVAMYRTAIAPRPSGRLAGPTVVSMRPLKAAEAIRAIQITSRFPMTHGAPLHLGDPALIGIRDLARPDYGDPVPLAADEIPLFWACGVTPQAVSYTHLTLPTIY
;
A
#
# COMPACT_ATOMS: atom_id res chain seq x y z
N ALA A 1 1.60 -2.05 -8.49
CA ALA A 1 0.65 -2.73 -7.60
C ALA A 1 1.38 -3.32 -6.41
N ASN A 2 0.67 -3.51 -5.29
CA ASN A 2 1.15 -4.31 -4.17
C ASN A 2 0.48 -5.68 -4.26
N LEU A 3 1.21 -6.72 -3.84
CA LEU A 3 0.71 -8.09 -3.80
C LEU A 3 0.49 -8.51 -2.34
N VAL A 4 -0.60 -9.21 -2.08
CA VAL A 4 -0.86 -9.91 -0.81
C VAL A 4 -1.30 -11.32 -1.15
N ILE A 5 -0.64 -12.32 -0.58
CA ILE A 5 -0.98 -13.74 -0.78
C ILE A 5 -1.29 -14.35 0.58
N LEU A 6 -2.46 -14.96 0.67
CA LEU A 6 -3.00 -15.51 1.91
C LEU A 6 -3.55 -16.91 1.66
N GLN A 7 -3.56 -17.74 2.71
CA GLN A 7 -4.34 -18.98 2.69
C GLN A 7 -5.83 -18.69 2.55
N LYS A 8 -6.56 -19.56 1.87
CA LYS A 8 -8.01 -19.45 1.64
C LYS A 8 -8.82 -19.17 2.91
N SER A 9 -8.41 -19.72 4.04
CA SER A 9 -9.05 -19.49 5.34
C SER A 9 -9.06 -18.03 5.83
N TRP A 10 -8.27 -17.15 5.19
CA TRP A 10 -8.19 -15.71 5.45
C TRP A 10 -8.70 -14.87 4.27
N ALA A 11 -8.82 -15.47 3.09
CA ALA A 11 -9.09 -14.76 1.86
C ALA A 11 -10.44 -14.02 1.90
N ASP A 12 -11.49 -14.65 2.41
CA ASP A 12 -12.83 -14.03 2.49
C ASP A 12 -12.85 -12.82 3.44
N GLU A 13 -12.20 -12.94 4.60
CA GLU A 13 -12.09 -11.81 5.53
C GLU A 13 -11.28 -10.66 4.92
N PHE A 14 -10.21 -10.97 4.19
CA PHE A 14 -9.38 -9.97 3.55
C PHE A 14 -10.08 -9.32 2.36
N LEU A 15 -10.80 -10.08 1.54
CA LEU A 15 -11.62 -9.55 0.46
C LEU A 15 -12.66 -8.56 0.99
N ARG A 16 -13.35 -8.94 2.08
CA ARG A 16 -14.30 -8.07 2.75
C ARG A 16 -13.61 -6.83 3.33
N PHE A 17 -12.41 -6.98 3.91
CA PHE A 17 -11.63 -5.85 4.40
C PHE A 17 -11.31 -4.85 3.29
N CYS A 18 -10.87 -5.32 2.11
CA CYS A 18 -10.64 -4.48 0.93
C CYS A 18 -11.93 -3.76 0.49
N ALA A 19 -13.04 -4.48 0.41
CA ALA A 19 -14.34 -3.91 0.02
C ALA A 19 -14.84 -2.82 0.99
N LEU A 20 -14.59 -2.99 2.29
CA LEU A 20 -14.94 -1.99 3.32
C LEU A 20 -13.98 -0.79 3.34
N ASN A 21 -12.77 -0.93 2.80
CA ASN A 21 -11.70 0.07 2.85
C ASN A 21 -11.09 0.34 1.46
N PRO A 22 -11.89 0.71 0.46
CA PRO A 22 -11.43 0.78 -0.94
C PRO A 22 -10.35 1.84 -1.17
N ARG A 23 -10.23 2.84 -0.31
CA ARG A 23 -9.15 3.85 -0.41
C ARG A 23 -7.82 3.34 0.13
N ALA A 24 -7.82 2.58 1.22
CA ALA A 24 -6.61 1.99 1.78
C ALA A 24 -6.17 0.74 1.02
N CYS A 25 -7.14 -0.04 0.52
CA CYS A 25 -6.94 -1.32 -0.14
C CYS A 25 -7.73 -1.38 -1.46
N PRO A 26 -7.38 -0.56 -2.47
CA PRO A 26 -8.07 -0.58 -3.77
C PRO A 26 -7.74 -1.90 -4.49
N LEU A 27 -8.69 -2.83 -4.47
CA LEU A 27 -8.54 -4.15 -5.06
C LEU A 27 -8.60 -4.07 -6.58
N LEU A 28 -7.55 -4.51 -7.25
CA LEU A 28 -7.46 -4.57 -8.71
C LEU A 28 -7.92 -5.92 -9.24
N ASP A 29 -7.45 -7.00 -8.60
CA ASP A 29 -7.82 -8.37 -8.96
C ASP A 29 -7.59 -9.33 -7.79
N VAL A 30 -8.19 -10.52 -7.87
CA VAL A 30 -8.01 -11.62 -6.93
C VAL A 30 -7.93 -12.93 -7.71
N SER A 31 -6.99 -13.80 -7.35
CA SER A 31 -6.85 -15.10 -8.00
C SER A 31 -7.86 -16.12 -7.46
N GLU A 32 -8.15 -17.15 -8.26
CA GLU A 32 -8.78 -18.34 -7.73
C GLU A 32 -7.83 -19.06 -6.74
N PRO A 33 -8.36 -19.79 -5.75
CA PRO A 33 -7.52 -20.55 -4.82
C PRO A 33 -6.58 -21.51 -5.55
N GLY A 34 -5.29 -21.44 -5.21
CA GLY A 34 -4.23 -22.24 -5.82
C GLY A 34 -3.75 -21.73 -7.18
N SER A 35 -4.48 -20.83 -7.83
CA SER A 35 -4.04 -20.24 -9.10
C SER A 35 -3.03 -19.13 -8.88
N PRO A 36 -1.86 -19.14 -9.55
CA PRO A 36 -0.91 -18.05 -9.51
C PRO A 36 -1.21 -16.93 -10.52
N HIS A 37 -2.34 -16.98 -11.21
CA HIS A 37 -2.69 -16.07 -12.29
C HIS A 37 -3.88 -15.18 -11.93
N PHE A 38 -3.88 -13.97 -12.48
CA PHE A 38 -5.00 -13.03 -12.38
C PHE A 38 -5.83 -13.05 -13.65
N ALA A 39 -7.16 -13.13 -13.52
CA ALA A 39 -8.05 -13.20 -14.68
C ALA A 39 -8.16 -11.88 -15.46
N ARG A 40 -7.96 -10.73 -14.79
CA ARG A 40 -8.21 -9.38 -15.34
C ARG A 40 -6.95 -8.59 -15.64
N LEU A 41 -5.86 -8.79 -14.89
CA LEU A 41 -4.63 -8.02 -15.03
C LEU A 41 -3.73 -8.49 -16.16
N GLY A 42 -3.79 -9.77 -16.52
CA GLY A 42 -3.02 -10.36 -17.61
C GLY A 42 -2.93 -11.88 -17.44
N ALA A 43 -3.28 -12.63 -18.48
CA ALA A 43 -3.27 -14.10 -18.43
C ALA A 43 -1.85 -14.69 -18.39
N ASP A 44 -0.86 -13.90 -18.74
CA ASP A 44 0.57 -14.22 -18.77
C ASP A 44 1.31 -13.88 -17.47
N ILE A 45 0.64 -13.21 -16.52
CA ILE A 45 1.25 -12.85 -15.24
C ILE A 45 1.25 -14.07 -14.32
N ASP A 46 2.43 -14.51 -13.91
CA ASP A 46 2.63 -15.49 -12.85
C ASP A 46 3.10 -14.77 -11.57
N VAL A 47 2.21 -14.68 -10.57
CA VAL A 47 2.52 -13.97 -9.32
C VAL A 47 3.62 -14.62 -8.50
N ARG A 48 4.13 -15.80 -8.86
CA ARG A 48 5.21 -16.49 -8.16
C ARG A 48 6.59 -15.98 -8.54
N SER A 49 6.75 -15.45 -9.76
CA SER A 49 8.04 -15.08 -10.35
C SER A 49 8.11 -13.66 -10.93
N ASP A 50 6.97 -13.08 -11.31
CA ASP A 50 6.95 -11.83 -12.10
C ASP A 50 7.11 -10.54 -11.28
N LEU A 51 7.20 -10.64 -9.97
CA LEU A 51 7.54 -9.50 -9.12
C LEU A 51 9.01 -9.52 -8.72
N PRO A 52 9.65 -8.35 -8.62
CA PRO A 52 11.10 -8.28 -8.38
C PRO A 52 11.51 -8.75 -6.99
N ARG A 53 10.58 -8.77 -6.03
CA ARG A 53 10.86 -9.16 -4.64
C ARG A 53 9.60 -9.56 -3.91
N TYR A 54 9.72 -10.59 -3.07
CA TYR A 54 8.68 -11.07 -2.15
C TYR A 54 9.22 -11.12 -0.73
N ARG A 55 8.37 -10.83 0.24
CA ARG A 55 8.66 -11.06 1.65
C ARG A 55 7.74 -12.16 2.17
N VAL A 56 8.33 -13.29 2.51
CA VAL A 56 7.62 -14.48 3.00
C VAL A 56 7.64 -14.48 4.52
N HIS A 57 6.46 -14.47 5.12
CA HIS A 57 6.27 -14.57 6.56
C HIS A 57 5.82 -15.97 6.93
N ARG A 58 6.50 -16.59 7.87
CA ARG A 58 6.14 -17.90 8.45
C ARG A 58 6.01 -17.79 9.95
N ARG A 59 5.07 -18.54 10.51
CA ARG A 59 4.82 -18.53 11.95
C ARG A 59 6.10 -18.90 12.71
N GLY A 60 6.50 -18.04 13.65
CA GLY A 60 7.66 -18.30 14.53
C GLY A 60 9.02 -18.21 13.84
N GLN A 61 9.08 -17.69 12.62
CA GLN A 61 10.33 -17.46 11.88
C GLN A 61 10.47 -15.98 11.50
N GLU A 62 11.71 -15.54 11.36
CA GLU A 62 11.98 -14.23 10.77
C GLU A 62 11.56 -14.22 9.29
N PRO A 63 11.01 -13.09 8.79
CA PRO A 63 10.65 -12.98 7.39
C PRO A 63 11.86 -13.13 6.48
N VAL A 64 11.68 -13.83 5.36
CA VAL A 64 12.73 -13.96 4.35
C VAL A 64 12.34 -13.22 3.07
N GLU A 65 13.32 -12.57 2.43
CA GLU A 65 13.14 -11.93 1.12
C GLU A 65 13.67 -12.87 0.04
N VAL A 66 12.84 -13.06 -1.01
CA VAL A 66 13.16 -13.92 -2.16
C VAL A 66 12.68 -13.27 -3.45
N ASN A 67 13.20 -13.70 -4.60
CA ASN A 67 12.78 -13.21 -5.91
C ASN A 67 11.79 -14.16 -6.60
N ASP A 68 11.56 -15.35 -6.03
CA ASP A 68 10.64 -16.35 -6.52
C ASP A 68 10.01 -17.09 -5.35
N ILE A 69 8.71 -17.32 -5.41
CA ILE A 69 7.95 -17.99 -4.35
C ILE A 69 7.34 -19.33 -4.78
N GLY A 70 7.76 -19.88 -5.93
CA GLY A 70 7.26 -21.17 -6.42
C GLY A 70 7.42 -22.30 -5.41
N ALA A 71 8.57 -22.34 -4.70
CA ALA A 71 8.84 -23.32 -3.65
C ALA A 71 7.98 -23.12 -2.37
N PHE A 72 7.33 -21.97 -2.22
CA PHE A 72 6.47 -21.62 -1.08
C PHE A 72 4.99 -21.67 -1.43
N TRP A 73 4.66 -21.90 -2.71
CA TRP A 73 3.28 -21.84 -3.20
C TRP A 73 2.49 -23.05 -2.72
N GLU A 74 1.30 -22.79 -2.15
CA GLU A 74 0.39 -23.81 -1.66
C GLU A 74 -0.91 -23.84 -2.48
N ALA A 75 -1.55 -24.98 -2.54
CA ALA A 75 -2.76 -25.21 -3.36
C ALA A 75 -4.00 -24.43 -2.89
N ASP A 76 -3.97 -23.85 -1.70
CA ASP A 76 -5.04 -23.04 -1.13
C ASP A 76 -4.71 -21.54 -1.05
N PHE A 77 -3.58 -21.11 -1.62
CA PHE A 77 -3.23 -19.70 -1.63
C PHE A 77 -4.13 -18.89 -2.57
N VAL A 78 -4.48 -17.69 -2.11
CA VAL A 78 -5.22 -16.68 -2.88
C VAL A 78 -4.37 -15.42 -2.94
N ALA A 79 -4.10 -14.94 -4.14
CA ALA A 79 -3.37 -13.72 -4.41
C ALA A 79 -4.32 -12.53 -4.61
N PHE A 80 -3.98 -11.38 -4.03
CA PHE A 80 -4.69 -10.12 -4.14
C PHE A 80 -3.77 -9.07 -4.72
N ALA A 81 -4.15 -8.49 -5.85
CA ALA A 81 -3.47 -7.33 -6.42
C ALA A 81 -4.13 -6.05 -5.90
N ILE A 82 -3.34 -5.22 -5.20
CA ILE A 82 -3.78 -3.96 -4.60
C ILE A 82 -3.14 -2.79 -5.35
N GLY A 83 -3.92 -1.76 -5.64
CA GLY A 83 -3.42 -0.53 -6.25
C GLY A 83 -2.34 0.15 -5.40
N CYS A 84 -1.47 0.90 -6.05
CA CYS A 84 -0.35 1.57 -5.41
C CYS A 84 -0.30 3.04 -5.80
N SER A 85 0.05 3.92 -4.85
CA SER A 85 0.19 5.36 -5.07
C SER A 85 1.23 5.73 -6.13
N PHE A 86 2.23 4.89 -6.37
CA PHE A 86 3.20 5.10 -7.45
C PHE A 86 2.57 5.18 -8.84
N SER A 87 1.38 4.58 -9.03
CA SER A 87 0.69 4.64 -10.33
C SER A 87 0.17 6.03 -10.68
N PHE A 88 -0.12 6.91 -9.72
CA PHE A 88 -0.51 8.29 -9.99
C PHE A 88 0.67 9.27 -10.03
N GLU A 89 1.85 8.87 -9.58
CA GLU A 89 3.03 9.74 -9.53
C GLU A 89 3.43 10.25 -10.92
N GLN A 90 3.34 9.40 -11.93
CA GLN A 90 3.62 9.82 -13.30
C GLN A 90 2.69 10.97 -13.74
N ALA A 91 1.39 10.89 -13.39
CA ALA A 91 0.45 11.97 -13.73
C ALA A 91 0.75 13.29 -12.98
N LEU A 92 1.34 13.22 -11.78
CA LEU A 92 1.83 14.40 -11.07
C LEU A 92 3.05 15.00 -11.76
N LEU A 93 4.02 14.16 -12.15
CA LEU A 93 5.23 14.57 -12.87
C LEU A 93 4.88 15.18 -14.24
N ASP A 94 3.98 14.56 -15.00
CA ASP A 94 3.50 15.06 -16.29
C ASP A 94 2.79 16.44 -16.16
N ALA A 95 2.20 16.70 -14.99
CA ALA A 95 1.61 17.99 -14.65
C ALA A 95 2.64 19.02 -14.14
N GLY A 96 3.93 18.67 -14.10
CA GLY A 96 5.00 19.54 -13.63
C GLY A 96 5.07 19.66 -12.11
N ILE A 97 4.49 18.71 -11.35
CA ILE A 97 4.57 18.65 -9.89
C ILE A 97 5.74 17.73 -9.52
N GLY A 98 6.81 18.31 -8.96
CA GLY A 98 7.99 17.59 -8.51
C GLY A 98 7.67 16.67 -7.31
N LEU A 99 8.37 15.56 -7.21
CA LEU A 99 8.23 14.60 -6.12
C LEU A 99 9.57 14.49 -5.36
N ARG A 100 9.63 15.10 -4.18
CA ARG A 100 10.84 15.25 -3.38
C ARG A 100 11.58 13.93 -3.11
N HIS A 101 10.85 12.85 -2.85
CA HIS A 101 11.47 11.55 -2.59
C HIS A 101 12.19 11.01 -3.83
N LEU A 102 11.64 11.22 -5.05
CA LEU A 102 12.30 10.83 -6.31
C LEU A 102 13.54 11.70 -6.57
N GLU A 103 13.44 13.01 -6.36
CA GLU A 103 14.56 13.95 -6.50
C GLU A 103 15.75 13.58 -5.59
N LEU A 104 15.44 13.04 -4.42
CA LEU A 104 16.43 12.61 -3.43
C LEU A 104 16.91 11.16 -3.63
N GLY A 105 16.35 10.41 -4.59
CA GLY A 105 16.61 8.97 -4.77
C GLY A 105 16.19 8.12 -3.56
N ARG A 106 15.12 8.53 -2.87
CA ARG A 106 14.60 7.89 -1.65
C ARG A 106 13.27 7.21 -1.91
N ASN A 107 12.92 6.25 -1.04
CA ASN A 107 11.57 5.74 -1.00
C ASN A 107 10.64 6.75 -0.32
N VAL A 108 9.35 6.74 -0.70
CA VAL A 108 8.35 7.63 -0.10
C VAL A 108 8.21 7.39 1.41
N ALA A 109 8.14 8.46 2.19
CA ALA A 109 7.90 8.36 3.64
C ALA A 109 6.48 7.87 3.93
N MET A 110 6.33 6.86 4.79
CA MET A 110 5.04 6.28 5.14
C MET A 110 4.88 6.18 6.65
N TYR A 111 3.66 6.45 7.13
CA TYR A 111 3.35 6.59 8.54
C TYR A 111 2.09 5.80 8.91
N ARG A 112 2.11 5.16 10.06
CA ARG A 112 0.92 4.63 10.72
C ARG A 112 0.14 5.78 11.32
N THR A 113 -1.17 5.79 11.13
CA THR A 113 -2.04 6.88 11.60
C THR A 113 -3.00 6.41 12.68
N ALA A 114 -3.65 7.37 13.35
CA ALA A 114 -4.78 7.11 14.24
C ALA A 114 -6.10 6.86 13.47
N ILE A 115 -6.09 6.97 12.14
CA ILE A 115 -7.25 6.68 11.29
C ILE A 115 -7.45 5.16 11.26
N ALA A 116 -8.51 4.67 11.90
CA ALA A 116 -8.84 3.26 11.89
C ALA A 116 -9.60 2.89 10.60
N PRO A 117 -9.18 1.88 9.85
CA PRO A 117 -9.99 1.29 8.80
C PRO A 117 -11.18 0.54 9.42
N ARG A 118 -12.20 0.28 8.60
CA ARG A 118 -13.32 -0.58 9.03
C ARG A 118 -12.82 -2.01 9.20
N PRO A 119 -12.98 -2.63 10.38
CA PRO A 119 -12.50 -3.98 10.61
C PRO A 119 -13.33 -5.03 9.83
N SER A 120 -12.71 -6.16 9.56
CA SER A 120 -13.38 -7.34 8.99
C SER A 120 -12.88 -8.58 9.71
N GLY A 121 -13.75 -9.22 10.51
CA GLY A 121 -13.38 -10.36 11.33
C GLY A 121 -12.15 -10.06 12.20
N ARG A 122 -11.08 -10.83 11.97
CA ARG A 122 -9.80 -10.70 12.70
C ARG A 122 -8.93 -9.56 12.16
N LEU A 123 -9.26 -8.97 11.02
CA LEU A 123 -8.45 -7.92 10.37
C LEU A 123 -8.80 -6.54 10.90
N ALA A 124 -7.90 -5.96 11.66
CA ALA A 124 -7.97 -4.61 12.20
C ALA A 124 -6.55 -4.03 12.36
N GLY A 125 -6.41 -2.72 12.40
CA GLY A 125 -5.11 -2.08 12.55
C GLY A 125 -5.15 -0.61 12.13
N PRO A 126 -4.01 0.07 12.04
CA PRO A 126 -3.95 1.45 11.60
C PRO A 126 -4.01 1.56 10.07
N THR A 127 -4.58 2.66 9.56
CA THR A 127 -4.35 3.06 8.17
C THR A 127 -2.92 3.58 8.04
N VAL A 128 -2.19 3.11 7.05
CA VAL A 128 -0.89 3.66 6.66
C VAL A 128 -1.10 4.70 5.57
N VAL A 129 -0.39 5.81 5.66
CA VAL A 129 -0.39 6.87 4.66
C VAL A 129 1.01 7.09 4.11
N SER A 130 1.11 7.48 2.84
CA SER A 130 2.35 7.98 2.22
C SER A 130 2.31 9.50 2.13
N MET A 131 3.41 10.18 2.48
CA MET A 131 3.47 11.63 2.53
C MET A 131 4.27 12.21 1.35
N ARG A 132 3.76 13.30 0.79
CA ARG A 132 4.49 14.13 -0.17
C ARG A 132 4.36 15.60 0.21
N PRO A 133 5.48 16.33 0.40
CA PRO A 133 5.46 17.76 0.65
C PRO A 133 5.24 18.50 -0.68
N LEU A 134 4.30 19.42 -0.72
CA LEU A 134 3.97 20.22 -1.91
C LEU A 134 3.66 21.65 -1.52
N LYS A 135 3.96 22.61 -2.40
CA LYS A 135 3.51 23.99 -2.25
C LYS A 135 2.00 24.09 -2.41
N ALA A 136 1.37 25.13 -1.84
CA ALA A 136 -0.09 25.24 -1.80
C ALA A 136 -0.76 25.11 -3.18
N ALA A 137 -0.22 25.77 -4.22
CA ALA A 137 -0.77 25.68 -5.58
C ALA A 137 -0.63 24.26 -6.18
N GLU A 138 0.49 23.59 -5.92
CA GLU A 138 0.74 22.22 -6.35
C GLU A 138 -0.15 21.24 -5.58
N ALA A 139 -0.37 21.47 -4.29
CA ALA A 139 -1.25 20.67 -3.45
C ALA A 139 -2.68 20.63 -4.00
N ILE A 140 -3.23 21.79 -4.38
CA ILE A 140 -4.56 21.88 -5.01
C ILE A 140 -4.61 21.05 -6.30
N ARG A 141 -3.61 21.20 -7.17
CA ARG A 141 -3.53 20.46 -8.44
C ARG A 141 -3.36 18.95 -8.19
N ALA A 142 -2.51 18.58 -7.24
CA ALA A 142 -2.28 17.17 -6.89
C ALA A 142 -3.56 16.49 -6.39
N ILE A 143 -4.39 17.18 -5.58
CA ILE A 143 -5.70 16.67 -5.14
C ILE A 143 -6.61 16.44 -6.34
N GLN A 144 -6.70 17.40 -7.27
CA GLN A 144 -7.53 17.29 -8.47
C GLN A 144 -7.09 16.15 -9.40
N ILE A 145 -5.78 15.98 -9.56
CA ILE A 145 -5.20 14.93 -10.41
C ILE A 145 -5.48 13.57 -9.77
N THR A 146 -5.05 13.38 -8.52
CA THR A 146 -5.10 12.06 -7.87
C THR A 146 -6.52 11.59 -7.57
N SER A 147 -7.49 12.50 -7.43
CA SER A 147 -8.91 12.14 -7.29
C SER A 147 -9.46 11.33 -8.47
N ARG A 148 -8.83 11.41 -9.65
CA ARG A 148 -9.18 10.66 -10.85
C ARG A 148 -8.64 9.22 -10.85
N PHE A 149 -7.87 8.84 -9.85
CA PHE A 149 -7.22 7.53 -9.72
C PHE A 149 -7.76 6.75 -8.50
N PRO A 150 -9.08 6.46 -8.41
CA PRO A 150 -9.65 5.79 -7.24
C PRO A 150 -9.06 4.40 -6.99
N MET A 151 -8.63 3.71 -8.06
CA MET A 151 -8.00 2.38 -7.97
C MET A 151 -6.53 2.43 -7.51
N THR A 152 -5.99 3.61 -7.26
CA THR A 152 -4.65 3.83 -6.70
C THR A 152 -4.69 4.83 -5.54
N HIS A 153 -5.69 4.68 -4.68
CA HIS A 153 -5.98 5.42 -3.44
C HIS A 153 -6.74 6.75 -3.60
N GLY A 154 -6.88 7.31 -4.81
CA GLY A 154 -7.62 8.55 -5.04
C GLY A 154 -6.96 9.79 -4.44
N ALA A 155 -7.77 10.74 -3.99
CA ALA A 155 -7.30 11.98 -3.35
C ALA A 155 -6.63 11.70 -1.98
N PRO A 156 -5.83 12.64 -1.43
CA PRO A 156 -5.27 12.51 -0.09
C PRO A 156 -6.35 12.26 0.98
N LEU A 157 -5.99 11.53 2.03
CA LEU A 157 -6.82 11.36 3.23
C LEU A 157 -6.74 12.59 4.14
N HIS A 158 -5.59 13.24 4.17
CA HIS A 158 -5.31 14.38 5.02
C HIS A 158 -4.28 15.30 4.36
N LEU A 159 -4.31 16.57 4.72
CA LEU A 159 -3.30 17.58 4.40
C LEU A 159 -3.07 18.50 5.60
N GLY A 160 -1.87 19.03 5.73
CA GLY A 160 -1.50 19.94 6.82
C GLY A 160 -1.00 19.21 8.08
N ASP A 161 -1.43 19.64 9.25
CA ASP A 161 -0.87 19.18 10.53
C ASP A 161 -0.93 17.66 10.72
N PRO A 162 0.23 16.97 10.73
CA PRO A 162 0.30 15.52 10.89
C PRO A 162 -0.20 15.02 12.25
N ALA A 163 -0.18 15.86 13.28
CA ALA A 163 -0.64 15.49 14.61
C ALA A 163 -2.13 15.14 14.63
N LEU A 164 -2.94 15.76 13.76
CA LEU A 164 -4.38 15.49 13.63
C LEU A 164 -4.71 14.05 13.18
N ILE A 165 -3.76 13.39 12.57
CA ILE A 165 -3.88 11.98 12.17
C ILE A 165 -2.94 11.06 12.96
N GLY A 166 -2.41 11.54 14.09
CA GLY A 166 -1.61 10.76 15.04
C GLY A 166 -0.13 10.59 14.65
N ILE A 167 0.37 11.30 13.64
CA ILE A 167 1.78 11.29 13.28
C ILE A 167 2.52 12.32 14.13
N ARG A 168 3.50 11.88 14.92
CA ARG A 168 4.20 12.72 15.90
C ARG A 168 5.45 13.39 15.33
N ASP A 169 6.12 12.73 14.40
CA ASP A 169 7.41 13.18 13.87
C ASP A 169 7.57 12.75 12.40
N LEU A 170 7.59 13.73 11.51
CA LEU A 170 7.80 13.48 10.08
C LEU A 170 9.23 13.05 9.73
N ALA A 171 10.20 13.30 10.61
CA ALA A 171 11.58 12.85 10.39
C ALA A 171 11.76 11.35 10.70
N ARG A 172 10.74 10.69 11.29
CA ARG A 172 10.80 9.28 11.69
C ARG A 172 9.63 8.48 11.09
N PRO A 173 9.64 8.22 9.78
CA PRO A 173 8.61 7.41 9.16
C PRO A 173 8.64 5.96 9.68
N ASP A 174 7.47 5.30 9.72
CA ASP A 174 7.39 3.87 10.07
C ASP A 174 7.94 2.98 8.95
N TYR A 175 7.83 3.45 7.69
CA TYR A 175 8.33 2.76 6.50
C TYR A 175 8.87 3.78 5.49
N GLY A 176 9.78 3.32 4.61
CA GLY A 176 10.43 4.19 3.63
C GLY A 176 11.48 5.11 4.28
N ASP A 177 11.79 6.19 3.61
CA ASP A 177 12.84 7.13 4.02
C ASP A 177 12.26 8.48 4.43
N PRO A 178 12.88 9.21 5.38
CA PRO A 178 12.42 10.54 5.74
C PRO A 178 12.56 11.52 4.56
N VAL A 179 11.50 12.29 4.33
CA VAL A 179 11.44 13.32 3.29
C VAL A 179 11.30 14.68 3.97
N PRO A 180 12.23 15.63 3.75
CA PRO A 180 12.19 16.94 4.39
C PRO A 180 11.00 17.77 3.89
N LEU A 181 10.42 18.55 4.80
CA LEU A 181 9.36 19.51 4.54
C LEU A 181 9.94 20.93 4.60
N ALA A 182 9.80 21.71 3.54
CA ALA A 182 10.20 23.11 3.53
C ALA A 182 9.12 24.01 4.18
N ALA A 183 9.51 25.23 4.58
CA ALA A 183 8.62 26.14 5.31
C ALA A 183 7.41 26.62 4.48
N ASP A 184 7.51 26.61 3.16
CA ASP A 184 6.45 27.00 2.22
C ASP A 184 5.65 25.80 1.66
N GLU A 185 5.87 24.61 2.21
CA GLU A 185 5.22 23.37 1.78
C GLU A 185 4.20 22.88 2.81
N ILE A 186 3.22 22.14 2.29
CA ILE A 186 2.17 21.47 3.04
C ILE A 186 2.36 19.97 2.87
N PRO A 187 2.40 19.17 3.94
CA PRO A 187 2.43 17.72 3.80
C PRO A 187 1.04 17.20 3.40
N LEU A 188 0.98 16.42 2.35
CA LEU A 188 -0.22 15.71 1.91
C LEU A 188 -0.04 14.21 2.16
N PHE A 189 -1.11 13.56 2.63
CA PHE A 189 -1.08 12.17 3.06
C PHE A 189 -2.11 11.34 2.27
N TRP A 190 -1.63 10.46 1.42
CA TRP A 190 -2.45 9.50 0.67
C TRP A 190 -2.51 8.17 1.42
N ALA A 191 -3.65 7.49 1.32
CA ALA A 191 -3.71 6.10 1.76
C ALA A 191 -2.63 5.28 1.03
N CYS A 192 -2.09 4.28 1.69
CA CYS A 192 -0.96 3.49 1.18
C CYS A 192 -1.27 2.00 1.17
N GLY A 193 -0.82 1.34 0.09
CA GLY A 193 -0.92 -0.11 -0.06
C GLY A 193 -0.12 -0.93 0.96
N VAL A 194 0.61 -0.28 1.86
CA VAL A 194 1.20 -0.90 3.06
C VAL A 194 0.16 -1.12 4.17
N THR A 195 -1.03 -0.49 4.09
CA THR A 195 -2.11 -0.72 5.07
C THR A 195 -2.49 -2.20 5.19
N PRO A 196 -2.73 -2.96 4.10
CA PRO A 196 -2.96 -4.41 4.18
C PRO A 196 -1.87 -5.16 4.94
N GLN A 197 -0.62 -4.81 4.70
CA GLN A 197 0.52 -5.41 5.41
C GLN A 197 0.47 -5.09 6.90
N ALA A 198 0.32 -3.80 7.27
CA ALA A 198 0.26 -3.37 8.67
C ALA A 198 -0.89 -4.03 9.44
N VAL A 199 -2.05 -4.25 8.80
CA VAL A 199 -3.21 -4.93 9.38
C VAL A 199 -2.96 -6.43 9.53
N SER A 200 -2.37 -7.09 8.55
CA SER A 200 -2.11 -8.52 8.58
C SER A 200 -0.98 -8.90 9.54
N TYR A 201 0.09 -8.11 9.65
CA TYR A 201 1.17 -8.35 10.62
C TYR A 201 0.69 -8.37 12.08
N THR A 202 -0.37 -7.62 12.38
CA THR A 202 -0.88 -7.52 13.76
C THR A 202 -1.64 -8.79 14.16
N HIS A 203 -2.15 -9.56 13.20
CA HIS A 203 -3.08 -10.67 13.43
C HIS A 203 -2.70 -11.98 12.76
N LEU A 204 -1.87 -11.96 11.71
CA LEU A 204 -1.48 -13.15 10.98
C LEU A 204 -0.21 -13.77 11.60
N THR A 205 -0.41 -14.80 12.39
CA THR A 205 0.64 -15.75 12.78
C THR A 205 0.84 -16.85 11.73
N LEU A 206 0.47 -16.59 10.46
CA LEU A 206 0.38 -17.55 9.36
C LEU A 206 1.33 -17.16 8.20
N PRO A 207 1.70 -18.11 7.35
CA PRO A 207 2.47 -17.79 6.16
C PRO A 207 1.71 -16.79 5.29
N THR A 208 2.33 -15.66 5.05
CA THR A 208 1.80 -14.57 4.24
C THR A 208 2.93 -14.08 3.36
N ILE A 209 2.67 -13.81 2.09
CA ILE A 209 3.65 -13.36 1.11
C ILE A 209 3.22 -11.97 0.63
N TYR A 210 4.16 -11.03 0.59
CA TYR A 210 3.98 -9.67 0.11
C TYR A 210 4.98 -9.35 -1.00
#